data_ebe88f7d7f5a95836bc6d334de661157
#
_entry.id   ebe88f7d7f5a95836bc6d334de661157
#
_cell.length_a   1.000
_cell.length_b   1.000
_cell.length_c   1.000
_cell.angle_alpha   90.00
_cell.angle_beta   90.00
_cell.angle_gamma   90.00
#
_symmetry.space_group_name_H-M   'P 1'
#
loop_
_entity.id
_entity.type
_entity.pdbx_description
1 polymer ?
#
loop_
_entity_poly.entity_id
_entity_poly.type
_entity_poly.pdbx_seq_one_letter_code
_entity_poly.pdbx_strand_id
1 'polypeptide(L)'
;MNNVTRSIFRAIHEGKWLSIEYKNQQTQQTKYWVAVKGLNPRTRTLTVDGLHLKLLTVQDLTIHIDRIQAAEVVDGSWCPVNETLVADIRDNPGKYTALFANSANLRVLDYLA
;
A
#
# COMPACT_ATOMS: atom_id res chain seq x y z
N MET A 1 -12.72 -2.95 10.28
CA MET A 1 -12.42 -2.80 8.85
C MET A 1 -10.95 -2.41 8.67
N ASN A 2 -10.28 -3.01 7.71
CA ASN A 2 -8.86 -2.75 7.51
C ASN A 2 -8.65 -1.53 6.61
N ASN A 3 -8.54 -0.35 7.23
CA ASN A 3 -8.30 0.89 6.51
C ASN A 3 -6.93 0.93 5.82
N VAL A 4 -5.97 0.15 6.31
CA VAL A 4 -4.64 0.08 5.73
C VAL A 4 -4.71 -0.48 4.31
N THR A 5 -5.34 -1.63 4.14
CA THR A 5 -5.47 -2.26 2.82
C THR A 5 -6.23 -1.37 1.85
N ARG A 6 -7.32 -0.78 2.30
CA ARG A 6 -8.11 0.15 1.49
C ARG A 6 -7.26 1.32 1.00
N SER A 7 -6.49 1.94 1.89
CA SER A 7 -5.64 3.07 1.55
C SER A 7 -4.54 2.68 0.55
N ILE A 8 -3.96 1.48 0.71
CA ILE A 8 -2.96 0.97 -0.23
C ILE A 8 -3.53 0.87 -1.65
N PHE A 9 -4.69 0.24 -1.81
CA PHE A 9 -5.30 0.08 -3.14
C PHE A 9 -5.71 1.42 -3.74
N ARG A 10 -6.21 2.33 -2.91
CA ARG A 10 -6.54 3.66 -3.36
C ARG A 10 -5.31 4.42 -3.86
N ALA A 11 -4.20 4.37 -3.13
CA ALA A 11 -2.95 5.02 -3.52
C ALA A 11 -2.40 4.44 -4.83
N ILE A 12 -2.45 3.11 -4.98
CA ILE A 12 -2.02 2.44 -6.22
C ILE A 12 -2.84 2.93 -7.41
N HIS A 13 -4.16 2.96 -7.25
CA HIS A 13 -5.07 3.27 -8.33
C HIS A 13 -5.04 4.75 -8.73
N GLU A 14 -4.93 5.65 -7.75
CA GLU A 14 -4.96 7.09 -7.98
C GLU A 14 -3.58 7.69 -8.28
N GLY A 15 -2.50 6.94 -8.10
CA GLY A 15 -1.15 7.44 -8.29
C GLY A 15 -0.76 8.48 -7.25
N LYS A 16 -0.98 8.16 -6.00
CA LYS A 16 -0.68 9.06 -4.88
C LYS A 16 0.26 8.42 -3.88
N TRP A 17 1.00 9.25 -3.16
CA TRP A 17 1.81 8.81 -2.04
C TRP A 17 0.90 8.37 -0.90
N LEU A 18 1.40 7.41 -0.13
CA LEU A 18 0.71 6.87 1.04
C LEU A 18 1.55 7.20 2.28
N SER A 19 0.95 7.90 3.24
CA SER A 19 1.58 8.14 4.53
C SER A 19 1.33 6.93 5.43
N ILE A 20 2.39 6.33 5.95
CA ILE A 20 2.27 5.15 6.79
C ILE A 20 3.00 5.31 8.11
N GLU A 21 2.47 4.68 9.14
CA GLU A 21 3.18 4.39 10.37
C GLU A 21 3.58 2.93 10.33
N TYR A 22 4.89 2.69 10.33
CA TYR A 22 5.44 1.35 10.11
C TYR A 22 6.19 0.88 11.34
N LYS A 23 5.93 -0.36 11.74
CA LYS A 23 6.58 -0.99 12.88
C LYS A 23 7.56 -2.02 12.35
N ASN A 24 8.87 -1.79 12.57
CA ASN A 24 9.90 -2.73 12.12
C ASN A 24 9.98 -3.96 13.03
N GLN A 25 10.89 -4.89 12.72
CA GLN A 25 11.05 -6.13 13.48
C GLN A 25 11.44 -5.89 14.94
N GLN A 26 12.05 -4.75 15.23
CA GLN A 26 12.47 -4.37 16.59
C GLN A 26 11.41 -3.57 17.33
N THR A 27 10.18 -3.54 16.81
CA THR A 27 9.04 -2.80 17.34
C THR A 27 9.22 -1.28 17.38
N GLN A 28 10.20 -0.76 16.64
CA GLN A 28 10.36 0.68 16.47
C GLN A 28 9.39 1.20 15.42
N GLN A 29 8.70 2.28 15.76
CA GLN A 29 7.74 2.90 14.86
C GLN A 29 8.40 4.02 14.06
N THR A 30 8.20 3.98 12.74
CA THR A 30 8.76 4.96 11.82
C THR A 30 7.67 5.45 10.88
N LYS A 31 7.72 6.74 10.55
CA LYS A 31 6.79 7.33 9.59
C LYS A 31 7.47 7.46 8.23
N TYR A 32 6.79 6.98 7.21
CA TYR A 32 7.21 7.10 5.82
C TYR A 32 6.08 7.63 4.96
N TRP A 33 6.46 8.35 3.90
CA TRP A 33 5.61 8.43 2.73
C TRP A 33 6.13 7.42 1.72
N VAL A 34 5.25 6.61 1.17
CA VAL A 34 5.64 5.57 0.21
C VAL A 34 4.89 5.73 -1.10
N ALA A 35 5.63 5.55 -2.20
CA ALA A 35 5.04 5.44 -3.53
C ALA A 35 5.10 3.97 -3.91
N VAL A 36 3.96 3.35 -4.09
CA VAL A 36 3.88 1.90 -4.33
C VAL A 36 4.25 1.61 -5.77
N LYS A 37 5.29 0.77 -5.96
CA LYS A 37 5.74 0.32 -7.27
C LYS A 37 5.30 -1.09 -7.59
N GLY A 38 5.05 -1.91 -6.58
CA GLY A 38 4.64 -3.28 -6.76
C GLY A 38 3.94 -3.81 -5.52
N LEU A 39 3.17 -4.88 -5.71
CA LEU A 39 2.44 -5.55 -4.65
C LEU A 39 2.50 -7.05 -4.89
N ASN A 40 2.99 -7.79 -3.91
CA ASN A 40 2.94 -9.24 -3.93
C ASN A 40 1.89 -9.72 -2.93
N PRO A 41 0.73 -10.17 -3.41
CA PRO A 41 -0.35 -10.58 -2.51
C PRO A 41 -0.03 -11.87 -1.75
N ARG A 42 0.82 -12.72 -2.31
CA ARG A 42 1.17 -13.99 -1.68
C ARG A 42 2.07 -13.79 -0.46
N THR A 43 3.05 -12.90 -0.56
CA THR A 43 3.96 -12.60 0.54
C THR A 43 3.46 -11.44 1.41
N ARG A 44 2.40 -10.76 0.99
CA ARG A 44 1.82 -9.60 1.65
C ARG A 44 2.84 -8.47 1.79
N THR A 45 3.55 -8.20 0.71
CA THR A 45 4.59 -7.16 0.68
C THR A 45 4.33 -6.13 -0.41
N LEU A 46 4.81 -4.91 -0.17
CA LEU A 46 4.84 -3.82 -1.12
C LEU A 46 6.29 -3.51 -1.48
N THR A 47 6.55 -3.31 -2.76
CA THR A 47 7.78 -2.68 -3.23
C THR A 47 7.50 -1.20 -3.41
N VAL A 48 8.26 -0.35 -2.76
CA VAL A 48 7.96 1.09 -2.72
C VAL A 48 9.23 1.92 -2.83
N ASP A 49 9.05 3.18 -3.25
CA ASP A 49 9.98 4.24 -2.94
C ASP A 49 9.53 4.85 -1.62
N GLY A 50 10.37 4.80 -0.60
CA GLY A 50 10.04 5.31 0.72
C GLY A 50 10.78 6.60 1.04
N LEU A 51 10.04 7.64 1.40
CA LEU A 51 10.58 8.88 1.94
C LEU A 51 10.49 8.81 3.45
N HIS A 52 11.65 8.77 4.11
CA HIS A 52 11.72 8.82 5.57
C HIS A 52 11.47 10.25 6.01
N LEU A 53 10.37 10.51 6.71
CA LEU A 53 9.93 11.89 7.00
C LEU A 53 10.87 12.63 7.95
N LYS A 54 11.58 11.91 8.79
CA LYS A 54 12.53 12.53 9.74
C LYS A 54 13.87 12.82 9.08
N LEU A 55 14.38 11.87 8.28
CA LEU A 55 15.71 11.97 7.67
C LEU A 55 15.67 12.61 6.28
N LEU A 56 14.48 12.72 5.68
CA LEU A 56 14.24 13.27 4.34
C LEU A 56 15.05 12.55 3.26
N THR A 57 15.21 11.24 3.41
CA THR A 57 15.91 10.39 2.44
C THR A 57 14.90 9.50 1.73
N VAL A 58 15.13 9.26 0.42
CA VAL A 58 14.31 8.36 -0.38
C VAL A 58 15.07 7.07 -0.63
N GLN A 59 14.43 5.93 -0.42
CA GLN A 59 15.03 4.62 -0.56
C GLN A 59 14.07 3.63 -1.20
N ASP A 60 14.61 2.66 -1.94
CA ASP A 60 13.85 1.49 -2.34
C ASP A 60 13.63 0.59 -1.12
N LEU A 61 12.38 0.31 -0.82
CA LEU A 61 12.03 -0.49 0.35
C LEU A 61 11.06 -1.60 -0.02
N THR A 62 11.14 -2.70 0.74
CA THR A 62 10.11 -3.73 0.78
C THR A 62 9.39 -3.61 2.11
N ILE A 63 8.09 -3.37 2.04
CA ILE A 63 7.25 -3.13 3.21
C ILE A 63 6.32 -4.32 3.42
N HIS A 64 6.26 -4.83 4.64
CA HIS A 64 5.30 -5.88 5.01
C HIS A 64 3.98 -5.23 5.40
N ILE A 65 2.91 -5.55 4.67
CA ILE A 65 1.60 -4.94 4.91
C ILE A 65 1.16 -5.12 6.35
N ASP A 66 1.42 -6.30 6.93
CA ASP A 66 0.99 -6.62 8.29
C ASP A 66 1.67 -5.78 9.37
N ARG A 67 2.74 -5.06 9.03
CA ARG A 67 3.46 -4.19 9.96
C ARG A 67 3.07 -2.73 9.84
N ILE A 68 2.19 -2.40 8.90
CA ILE A 68 1.66 -1.05 8.77
C ILE A 68 0.60 -0.85 9.85
N GLN A 69 0.83 0.08 10.74
CA GLN A 69 -0.08 0.38 11.86
C GLN A 69 -1.18 1.35 11.45
N ALA A 70 -0.86 2.28 10.57
CA ALA A 70 -1.80 3.25 10.04
C ALA A 70 -1.37 3.65 8.63
N ALA A 71 -2.32 3.96 7.79
CA ALA A 71 -2.06 4.39 6.42
C ALA A 71 -3.11 5.42 5.99
N GLU A 72 -2.64 6.45 5.29
CA GLU A 72 -3.50 7.50 4.78
C GLU A 72 -2.97 7.98 3.43
N VAL A 73 -3.86 8.11 2.47
CA VAL A 73 -3.50 8.64 1.15
C VAL A 73 -3.21 10.13 1.26
N VAL A 74 -2.10 10.56 0.67
CA VAL A 74 -1.72 11.98 0.65
C VAL A 74 -2.39 12.62 -0.56
N ASP A 75 -3.54 13.24 -0.36
CA ASP A 75 -4.42 13.68 -1.45
C ASP A 75 -3.79 14.68 -2.40
N GLY A 76 -2.93 15.57 -1.91
CA GLY A 76 -2.27 16.56 -2.75
C GLY A 76 -1.03 16.07 -3.47
N SER A 77 -0.68 14.81 -3.31
CA SER A 77 0.55 14.24 -3.86
C SER A 77 0.32 13.58 -5.22
N TRP A 78 1.43 13.27 -5.88
CA TRP A 78 1.42 12.55 -7.14
C TRP A 78 2.64 11.64 -7.22
N CYS A 79 2.44 10.44 -7.77
CA CYS A 79 3.50 9.54 -8.18
C CYS A 79 3.04 8.76 -9.42
N PRO A 80 3.98 8.21 -10.21
CA PRO A 80 3.60 7.41 -11.38
C PRO A 80 2.76 6.20 -10.99
N VAL A 81 1.68 5.99 -11.73
CA VAL A 81 0.85 4.79 -11.58
C VAL A 81 1.57 3.61 -12.22
N ASN A 82 1.67 2.50 -11.48
CA ASN A 82 2.11 1.24 -12.08
C ASN A 82 0.91 0.61 -12.81
N GLU A 83 0.82 0.86 -14.11
CA GLU A 83 -0.33 0.45 -14.90
C GLU A 83 -0.43 -1.07 -15.06
N THR A 84 0.70 -1.77 -15.04
CA THR A 84 0.71 -3.23 -15.06
C THR A 84 0.07 -3.79 -13.80
N LEU A 85 0.41 -3.22 -12.65
CA LEU A 85 -0.19 -3.61 -11.38
C LEU A 85 -1.69 -3.31 -11.35
N VAL A 86 -2.09 -2.12 -11.76
CA VAL A 86 -3.51 -1.73 -11.81
C VAL A 86 -4.28 -2.67 -12.72
N ALA A 87 -3.74 -3.00 -13.89
CA ALA A 87 -4.37 -3.94 -14.81
C ALA A 87 -4.51 -5.34 -14.20
N ASP A 88 -3.48 -5.82 -13.50
CA ASP A 88 -3.53 -7.13 -12.86
C ASP A 88 -4.58 -7.18 -11.75
N ILE A 89 -4.68 -6.14 -10.95
CA ILE A 89 -5.72 -6.05 -9.91
C ILE A 89 -7.11 -6.08 -10.53
N ARG A 90 -7.30 -5.35 -11.63
CA ARG A 90 -8.58 -5.30 -12.34
C ARG A 90 -8.93 -6.65 -12.97
N ASP A 91 -7.96 -7.29 -13.62
CA ASP A 91 -8.20 -8.49 -14.42
C ASP A 91 -8.15 -9.78 -13.59
N ASN A 92 -7.45 -9.76 -12.47
CA ASN A 92 -7.26 -10.92 -11.59
C ASN A 92 -7.55 -10.57 -10.13
N PRO A 93 -8.75 -10.04 -9.83
CA PRO A 93 -9.04 -9.57 -8.46
C PRO A 93 -8.94 -10.68 -7.41
N GLY A 94 -9.14 -11.94 -7.80
CA GLY A 94 -9.03 -13.08 -6.88
C GLY A 94 -7.64 -13.25 -6.27
N LYS A 95 -6.60 -12.78 -6.94
CA LYS A 95 -5.23 -12.83 -6.40
C LYS A 95 -5.07 -11.95 -5.15
N TYR A 96 -5.88 -10.92 -5.04
CA TYR A 96 -5.75 -9.89 -4.00
C TYR A 96 -6.78 -10.02 -2.89
N THR A 97 -7.72 -10.96 -3.02
CA THR A 97 -8.82 -11.12 -2.07
C THR A 97 -8.32 -11.41 -0.65
N ALA A 98 -7.25 -12.18 -0.51
CA ALA A 98 -6.70 -12.54 0.80
C ALA A 98 -6.20 -11.33 1.60
N LEU A 99 -5.87 -10.23 0.94
CA LEU A 99 -5.45 -9.00 1.62
C LEU A 99 -6.60 -8.34 2.37
N PHE A 100 -7.83 -8.70 2.05
CA PHE A 100 -9.05 -8.23 2.71
C PHE A 100 -9.68 -9.28 3.60
N ALA A 101 -8.90 -10.24 4.09
CA ALA A 101 -9.43 -11.39 4.82
C ALA A 101 -10.27 -11.02 6.05
N ASN A 102 -9.99 -9.87 6.68
CA ASN A 102 -10.73 -9.37 7.83
C ASN A 102 -11.94 -8.50 7.44
N SER A 103 -12.20 -8.37 6.14
CA SER A 103 -13.28 -7.56 5.60
C SER A 103 -14.17 -8.44 4.74
N ALA A 104 -14.81 -9.42 5.38
CA ALA A 104 -15.44 -10.57 4.73
C ALA A 104 -16.43 -10.22 3.61
N ASN A 105 -17.07 -9.06 3.67
CA ASN A 105 -18.09 -8.66 2.70
C ASN A 105 -17.56 -7.71 1.63
N LEU A 106 -16.26 -7.39 1.64
CA LEU A 106 -15.69 -6.45 0.69
C LEU A 106 -14.96 -7.20 -0.41
N ARG A 107 -15.14 -6.75 -1.63
CA ARG A 107 -14.45 -7.25 -2.81
C ARG A 107 -13.43 -6.22 -3.25
N VAL A 108 -12.34 -6.70 -3.86
CA VAL A 108 -11.30 -5.81 -4.39
C VAL A 108 -11.92 -4.79 -5.36
N LEU A 109 -12.84 -5.22 -6.21
CA LEU A 109 -13.50 -4.34 -7.19
C LEU A 109 -14.28 -3.18 -6.56
N ASP A 110 -14.73 -3.32 -5.32
CA ASP A 110 -15.46 -2.27 -4.62
C ASP A 110 -14.58 -1.04 -4.33
N TYR A 111 -13.26 -1.22 -4.36
CA TYR A 111 -12.30 -0.13 -4.16
C TYR A 111 -11.82 0.47 -5.47
N LEU A 112 -12.09 -0.17 -6.59
CA LEU A 112 -11.65 0.27 -7.90
C LEU A 112 -12.76 0.96 -8.68
N ALA A 113 -13.97 0.80 -8.22
CA ALA A 113 -15.11 1.48 -8.83
C ALA A 113 -15.18 2.96 -8.40
#